data_dc2b2618feb945ba3375ca6937819fe5
#
_entry.id   dc2b2618feb945ba3375ca6937819fe5
#
_cell.length_a   1.000
_cell.length_b   1.000
_cell.length_c   1.000
_cell.angle_alpha   90.00
_cell.angle_beta   90.00
_cell.angle_gamma   90.00
#
_symmetry.space_group_name_H-M   'P 1'
#
loop_
_entity.id
_entity.type
_entity.pdbx_description
1 polymer ?
#
loop_
_entity_poly.entity_id
_entity_poly.type
_entity_poly.pdbx_seq_one_letter_code
_entity_poly.pdbx_strand_id
1 'polypeptide(L)'
;MNNAAKNPRWIAVCLSGVLSVVYLAAEAPKASRINRAIEILEQDQPIYYTGSHEGTEGSFEQGVKDAQTWADYISYDMEHAPFDIKGLAEYMRGLAMGGPTRSGHRTPAVIVNVPVNGTDETSVRANAWMFQQVLATGVHGILLCHADTPGAVRAFVEAVRFPASGGRRGVHGNPTAARIWGISADEYAEKADVWPLNRKGELLLGLKLEDKYALENADANAKVPGIAFAEWGPGDMAFSLGVRGGEPGPMPAVLQAAREKVFAAAKANKIFFLNAVTPDNVIDMIKEGVMIGSANQRAAEIGRQYTKREMPW
;
A
#
# COMPACT_ATOMS: atom_id res chain seq x y z
N MET A 1 -24.83 64.64 -71.56
CA MET A 1 -23.45 64.72 -71.12
C MET A 1 -23.45 64.53 -69.59
N ASN A 2 -23.23 63.37 -69.08
CA ASN A 2 -22.76 63.15 -67.70
C ASN A 2 -22.58 61.66 -67.57
N ASN A 3 -21.33 61.25 -67.50
CA ASN A 3 -20.89 59.90 -67.19
C ASN A 3 -21.00 59.68 -65.67
N ALA A 4 -21.75 58.68 -65.24
CA ALA A 4 -21.76 58.23 -63.87
C ALA A 4 -20.99 56.88 -63.82
N ALA A 5 -19.84 56.92 -63.20
CA ALA A 5 -18.99 55.79 -62.94
C ALA A 5 -19.64 54.83 -61.89
N LYS A 6 -19.75 53.55 -62.22
CA LYS A 6 -20.22 52.49 -61.34
C LYS A 6 -19.03 51.97 -60.53
N ASN A 7 -19.08 52.13 -59.21
CA ASN A 7 -18.16 51.46 -58.24
C ASN A 7 -18.61 50.02 -57.97
N PRO A 8 -17.73 49.00 -58.06
CA PRO A 8 -18.05 47.66 -57.62
C PRO A 8 -17.88 47.53 -56.07
N ARG A 9 -18.94 47.11 -55.44
CA ARG A 9 -18.91 46.71 -53.98
C ARG A 9 -18.27 45.36 -53.87
N TRP A 10 -17.12 45.32 -53.21
CA TRP A 10 -16.52 44.05 -52.73
C TRP A 10 -17.24 43.60 -51.47
N ILE A 11 -17.84 42.38 -51.52
CA ILE A 11 -18.37 41.70 -50.36
C ILE A 11 -17.23 40.83 -49.81
N ALA A 12 -16.69 41.23 -48.66
CA ALA A 12 -15.76 40.38 -47.93
C ALA A 12 -16.56 39.32 -47.15
N VAL A 13 -16.46 38.07 -47.57
CA VAL A 13 -16.97 36.91 -46.80
C VAL A 13 -15.90 36.53 -45.80
N CYS A 14 -16.10 36.88 -44.51
CA CYS A 14 -15.31 36.35 -43.43
C CYS A 14 -15.73 34.89 -43.13
N LEU A 15 -14.95 33.92 -43.57
CA LEU A 15 -15.04 32.53 -43.08
C LEU A 15 -14.39 32.46 -41.70
N SER A 16 -15.23 32.45 -40.65
CA SER A 16 -14.79 32.12 -39.31
C SER A 16 -14.61 30.63 -39.20
N GLY A 17 -13.39 30.13 -39.42
CA GLY A 17 -13.01 28.76 -39.17
C GLY A 17 -12.95 28.50 -37.64
N VAL A 18 -13.93 27.83 -37.09
CA VAL A 18 -13.86 27.29 -35.72
C VAL A 18 -12.94 26.07 -35.75
N LEU A 19 -11.70 26.24 -35.32
CA LEU A 19 -10.80 25.11 -35.02
C LEU A 19 -11.32 24.40 -33.79
N SER A 20 -12.07 23.32 -33.98
CA SER A 20 -12.40 22.40 -32.89
C SER A 20 -11.14 21.59 -32.53
N VAL A 21 -10.45 21.99 -31.49
CA VAL A 21 -9.37 21.18 -30.91
C VAL A 21 -10.04 19.98 -30.21
N VAL A 22 -10.04 18.84 -30.89
CA VAL A 22 -10.43 17.56 -30.29
C VAL A 22 -9.30 17.16 -29.33
N TYR A 23 -9.49 17.38 -28.04
CA TYR A 23 -8.65 16.74 -27.04
C TYR A 23 -8.96 15.25 -27.06
N LEU A 24 -8.10 14.47 -27.70
CA LEU A 24 -8.03 13.03 -27.47
C LEU A 24 -7.56 12.85 -26.02
N ALA A 25 -8.49 12.62 -25.10
CA ALA A 25 -8.15 12.15 -23.79
C ALA A 25 -7.44 10.79 -24.01
N ALA A 26 -6.14 10.72 -23.68
CA ALA A 26 -5.45 9.45 -23.68
C ALA A 26 -6.20 8.53 -22.68
N GLU A 27 -6.61 7.34 -23.15
CA GLU A 27 -7.20 6.36 -22.24
C GLU A 27 -6.22 6.12 -21.09
N ALA A 28 -6.74 6.16 -19.87
CA ALA A 28 -5.94 5.84 -18.70
C ALA A 28 -5.32 4.44 -18.87
N PRO A 29 -4.05 4.23 -18.47
CA PRO A 29 -3.43 2.92 -18.55
C PRO A 29 -4.32 1.88 -17.87
N LYS A 30 -4.49 0.73 -18.48
CA LYS A 30 -5.28 -0.34 -17.91
C LYS A 30 -4.44 -1.06 -16.86
N ALA A 31 -4.83 -0.97 -15.58
CA ALA A 31 -4.20 -1.72 -14.50
C ALA A 31 -4.24 -3.23 -14.78
N SER A 32 -3.13 -3.92 -14.60
CA SER A 32 -3.02 -5.38 -14.76
C SER A 32 -3.38 -6.13 -13.47
N ARG A 33 -3.34 -5.42 -12.34
CA ARG A 33 -3.65 -5.90 -11.00
C ARG A 33 -4.73 -5.05 -10.33
N ILE A 34 -5.36 -5.59 -9.29
CA ILE A 34 -6.21 -4.81 -8.38
C ILE A 34 -5.34 -4.04 -7.41
N ASN A 35 -4.33 -4.69 -6.85
CA ASN A 35 -3.39 -4.11 -5.90
C ASN A 35 -2.22 -3.44 -6.63
N ARG A 36 -2.24 -2.11 -6.68
CA ARG A 36 -1.18 -1.30 -7.29
C ARG A 36 0.21 -1.58 -6.70
N ALA A 37 0.30 -1.80 -5.39
CA ALA A 37 1.58 -2.04 -4.73
C ALA A 37 2.23 -3.35 -5.25
N ILE A 38 1.42 -4.40 -5.44
CA ILE A 38 1.91 -5.67 -6.02
C ILE A 38 2.33 -5.46 -7.47
N GLU A 39 1.55 -4.74 -8.28
CA GLU A 39 1.89 -4.49 -9.69
C GLU A 39 3.24 -3.79 -9.85
N ILE A 40 3.55 -2.85 -8.96
CA ILE A 40 4.83 -2.13 -8.98
C ILE A 40 5.97 -3.04 -8.50
N LEU A 41 5.77 -3.81 -7.43
CA LEU A 41 6.78 -4.74 -6.91
C LEU A 41 7.13 -5.85 -7.91
N GLU A 42 6.16 -6.32 -8.72
CA GLU A 42 6.40 -7.29 -9.80
C GLU A 42 7.24 -6.73 -10.96
N GLN A 43 7.34 -5.39 -11.05
CA GLN A 43 8.22 -4.70 -12.00
C GLN A 43 9.60 -4.39 -11.40
N ASP A 44 9.95 -4.99 -10.27
CA ASP A 44 11.17 -4.73 -9.51
C ASP A 44 11.36 -3.24 -9.15
N GLN A 45 10.24 -2.54 -8.95
CA GLN A 45 10.22 -1.13 -8.58
C GLN A 45 9.91 -0.95 -7.09
N PRO A 46 10.64 -0.06 -6.38
CA PRO A 46 10.31 0.26 -4.99
C PRO A 46 8.97 0.98 -4.90
N ILE A 47 8.22 0.71 -3.84
CA ILE A 47 6.95 1.38 -3.53
C ILE A 47 7.10 2.32 -2.35
N TYR A 48 6.28 3.38 -2.33
CA TYR A 48 6.29 4.40 -1.29
C TYR A 48 4.90 4.58 -0.72
N TYR A 49 4.80 4.67 0.60
CA TYR A 49 3.53 4.87 1.24
C TYR A 49 3.43 6.20 1.99
N THR A 50 2.19 6.63 2.17
CA THR A 50 1.79 7.68 3.09
C THR A 50 0.90 7.11 4.17
N GLY A 51 0.85 7.76 5.32
CA GLY A 51 0.02 7.40 6.47
C GLY A 51 0.55 8.09 7.72
N SER A 52 -0.28 8.17 8.73
CA SER A 52 0.06 8.79 10.02
C SER A 52 -0.09 7.76 11.13
N HIS A 53 0.89 7.68 12.04
CA HIS A 53 0.76 6.93 13.29
C HIS A 53 -0.26 7.53 14.27
N GLU A 54 -0.74 8.76 14.01
CA GLU A 54 -1.85 9.36 14.76
C GLU A 54 -3.20 8.84 14.27
N GLY A 55 -3.21 7.99 13.25
CA GLY A 55 -4.39 7.45 12.59
C GLY A 55 -4.79 8.24 11.34
N THR A 56 -5.64 7.62 10.56
CA THR A 56 -6.28 8.23 9.38
C THR A 56 -7.72 8.59 9.76
N GLU A 57 -8.20 9.77 9.34
CA GLU A 57 -9.61 10.10 9.49
C GLU A 57 -10.45 9.10 8.68
N GLY A 58 -11.16 8.23 9.38
CA GLY A 58 -12.00 7.18 8.82
C GLY A 58 -13.33 7.73 8.31
N SER A 59 -13.32 8.60 7.28
CA SER A 59 -14.53 9.15 6.69
C SER A 59 -14.59 8.95 5.17
N PHE A 60 -15.80 8.97 4.63
CA PHE A 60 -16.03 8.91 3.18
C PHE A 60 -15.35 10.08 2.46
N GLU A 61 -15.50 11.29 3.01
CA GLU A 61 -14.96 12.52 2.46
C GLU A 61 -13.43 12.51 2.40
N GLN A 62 -12.79 11.99 3.44
CA GLN A 62 -11.33 11.83 3.45
C GLN A 62 -10.89 10.79 2.42
N GLY A 63 -11.61 9.68 2.28
CA GLY A 63 -11.35 8.69 1.23
C GLY A 63 -11.43 9.27 -0.17
N VAL A 64 -12.43 10.12 -0.46
CA VAL A 64 -12.53 10.81 -1.77
C VAL A 64 -11.31 11.70 -2.03
N LYS A 65 -10.83 12.44 -1.02
CA LYS A 65 -9.64 13.29 -1.15
C LYS A 65 -8.37 12.47 -1.41
N ASP A 66 -8.22 11.34 -0.73
CA ASP A 66 -7.02 10.52 -0.78
C ASP A 66 -6.97 9.59 -2.00
N ALA A 67 -8.08 9.46 -2.75
CA ALA A 67 -8.15 8.60 -3.94
C ALA A 67 -7.11 8.96 -5.02
N GLN A 68 -6.65 10.21 -5.06
CA GLN A 68 -5.61 10.69 -5.99
C GLN A 68 -4.26 10.90 -5.29
N THR A 69 -3.98 10.17 -4.22
CA THR A 69 -2.72 10.26 -3.48
C THR A 69 -1.51 10.04 -4.38
N TRP A 70 -0.41 10.73 -4.07
CA TRP A 70 0.90 10.50 -4.68
C TRP A 70 1.50 9.14 -4.31
N ALA A 71 1.06 8.54 -3.20
CA ALA A 71 1.64 7.31 -2.66
C ALA A 71 1.21 6.07 -3.46
N ASP A 72 2.03 5.05 -3.46
CA ASP A 72 1.74 3.78 -4.10
C ASP A 72 0.76 2.95 -3.28
N TYR A 73 0.78 3.12 -1.95
CA TYR A 73 -0.25 2.65 -1.05
C TYR A 73 -0.43 3.59 0.15
N ILE A 74 -1.53 3.44 0.84
CA ILE A 74 -1.85 4.14 2.08
C ILE A 74 -1.70 3.15 3.22
N SER A 75 -0.87 3.48 4.22
CA SER A 75 -0.83 2.78 5.50
C SER A 75 -1.92 3.34 6.39
N TYR A 76 -2.96 2.54 6.63
CA TYR A 76 -4.07 2.91 7.50
C TYR A 76 -3.82 2.36 8.88
N ASP A 77 -3.49 3.24 9.82
CA ASP A 77 -3.04 2.84 11.16
C ASP A 77 -4.23 2.73 12.13
N MET A 78 -4.43 1.52 12.65
CA MET A 78 -5.32 1.23 13.78
C MET A 78 -4.57 0.56 14.95
N GLU A 79 -3.24 0.52 14.90
CA GLU A 79 -2.39 0.10 16.01
C GLU A 79 -2.23 1.23 17.01
N HIS A 80 -1.90 2.44 16.54
CA HIS A 80 -1.69 3.63 17.36
C HIS A 80 -2.95 4.52 17.47
N ALA A 81 -4.03 4.14 16.77
CA ALA A 81 -5.30 4.84 16.75
C ALA A 81 -6.46 3.89 17.10
N PRO A 82 -7.66 4.41 17.41
CA PRO A 82 -8.82 3.57 17.69
C PRO A 82 -9.12 2.56 16.57
N PHE A 83 -9.49 1.34 16.97
CA PHE A 83 -9.95 0.32 16.05
C PHE A 83 -11.36 0.66 15.52
N ASP A 84 -11.41 1.42 14.42
CA ASP A 84 -12.64 1.93 13.81
C ASP A 84 -12.92 1.27 12.45
N ILE A 85 -13.55 0.12 12.46
CA ILE A 85 -13.96 -0.60 11.25
C ILE A 85 -15.01 0.15 10.45
N LYS A 86 -15.89 0.90 11.10
CA LYS A 86 -16.92 1.69 10.40
C LYS A 86 -16.27 2.83 9.61
N GLY A 87 -15.38 3.57 10.25
CA GLY A 87 -14.62 4.61 9.58
C GLY A 87 -13.78 4.07 8.42
N LEU A 88 -13.08 2.95 8.62
CA LEU A 88 -12.34 2.30 7.53
C LEU A 88 -13.25 1.91 6.35
N ALA A 89 -14.44 1.36 6.60
CA ALA A 89 -15.38 0.98 5.55
C ALA A 89 -15.87 2.22 4.75
N GLU A 90 -16.17 3.34 5.42
CA GLU A 90 -16.52 4.60 4.75
C GLU A 90 -15.34 5.18 3.96
N TYR A 91 -14.14 5.13 4.51
CA TYR A 91 -12.92 5.55 3.85
C TYR A 91 -12.67 4.77 2.54
N MET A 92 -12.78 3.42 2.57
CA MET A 92 -12.64 2.58 1.39
C MET A 92 -13.71 2.87 0.31
N ARG A 93 -14.93 3.20 0.73
CA ARG A 93 -16.00 3.65 -0.19
C ARG A 93 -15.65 4.99 -0.83
N GLY A 94 -15.11 5.92 -0.04
CA GLY A 94 -14.62 7.21 -0.51
C GLY A 94 -13.51 7.07 -1.55
N LEU A 95 -12.51 6.22 -1.29
CA LEU A 95 -11.45 5.90 -2.26
C LEU A 95 -12.00 5.37 -3.58
N ALA A 96 -12.97 4.43 -3.52
CA ALA A 96 -13.60 3.88 -4.71
C ALA A 96 -14.45 4.91 -5.49
N MET A 97 -15.01 5.92 -4.81
CA MET A 97 -15.77 7.01 -5.45
C MET A 97 -14.83 8.05 -6.09
N GLY A 98 -13.71 8.37 -5.45
CA GLY A 98 -12.74 9.35 -5.94
C GLY A 98 -11.77 8.82 -7.01
N GLY A 99 -11.77 7.50 -7.25
CA GLY A 99 -10.97 6.86 -8.29
C GLY A 99 -11.54 6.99 -9.71
N PRO A 100 -10.90 6.41 -10.73
CA PRO A 100 -9.65 5.64 -10.62
C PRO A 100 -8.41 6.52 -10.37
N THR A 101 -7.33 5.88 -9.93
CA THR A 101 -6.02 6.52 -9.78
C THR A 101 -5.40 6.86 -11.14
N ARG A 102 -4.35 7.67 -11.17
CA ARG A 102 -3.63 8.02 -12.43
C ARG A 102 -3.06 6.79 -13.15
N SER A 103 -2.76 5.72 -12.44
CA SER A 103 -2.29 4.45 -13.01
C SER A 103 -3.44 3.51 -13.42
N GLY A 104 -4.69 3.95 -13.37
CA GLY A 104 -5.86 3.20 -13.81
C GLY A 104 -6.40 2.18 -12.79
N HIS A 105 -5.83 2.09 -11.58
CA HIS A 105 -6.37 1.26 -10.50
C HIS A 105 -7.64 1.90 -9.94
N ARG A 106 -8.61 1.08 -9.56
CA ARG A 106 -9.89 1.54 -9.02
C ARG A 106 -9.74 2.38 -7.75
N THR A 107 -8.80 1.98 -6.88
CA THR A 107 -8.41 2.71 -5.66
C THR A 107 -6.90 2.69 -5.50
N PRO A 108 -6.30 3.57 -4.70
CA PRO A 108 -4.99 3.31 -4.12
C PRO A 108 -5.01 1.98 -3.36
N ALA A 109 -3.90 1.28 -3.28
CA ALA A 109 -3.79 0.16 -2.36
C ALA A 109 -3.86 0.68 -0.91
N VAL A 110 -4.49 -0.08 -0.01
CA VAL A 110 -4.55 0.22 1.43
C VAL A 110 -4.05 -0.99 2.20
N ILE A 111 -3.05 -0.79 3.05
CA ILE A 111 -2.53 -1.79 3.98
C ILE A 111 -2.82 -1.29 5.39
N VAL A 112 -3.41 -2.14 6.22
CA VAL A 112 -3.88 -1.76 7.55
C VAL A 112 -2.94 -2.31 8.63
N ASN A 113 -2.46 -1.44 9.51
CA ASN A 113 -1.83 -1.84 10.76
C ASN A 113 -2.94 -2.14 11.76
N VAL A 114 -2.99 -3.37 12.27
CA VAL A 114 -4.06 -3.78 13.19
C VAL A 114 -3.54 -3.90 14.62
N PRO A 115 -4.38 -3.63 15.66
CA PRO A 115 -3.95 -3.65 17.04
C PRO A 115 -3.79 -5.08 17.60
N VAL A 116 -3.69 -6.09 16.75
CA VAL A 116 -3.42 -7.46 17.16
C VAL A 116 -1.91 -7.68 17.20
N ASN A 117 -1.37 -7.87 18.41
CA ASN A 117 0.03 -8.25 18.58
C ASN A 117 0.24 -9.71 18.20
N GLY A 118 1.24 -9.95 17.37
CA GLY A 118 1.67 -11.29 16.94
C GLY A 118 2.51 -12.04 17.97
N THR A 119 2.22 -11.89 19.27
CA THR A 119 3.03 -12.45 20.37
C THR A 119 3.09 -13.98 20.34
N ASP A 120 1.95 -14.62 20.10
CA ASP A 120 1.87 -16.09 20.02
C ASP A 120 0.69 -16.54 19.13
N GLU A 121 0.68 -17.82 18.79
CA GLU A 121 -0.36 -18.42 17.96
C GLU A 121 -1.77 -18.27 18.56
N THR A 122 -1.91 -18.43 19.87
CA THR A 122 -3.21 -18.37 20.57
C THR A 122 -3.79 -16.97 20.49
N SER A 123 -2.98 -15.95 20.75
CA SER A 123 -3.36 -14.55 20.66
C SER A 123 -3.85 -14.18 19.27
N VAL A 124 -3.14 -14.58 18.21
CA VAL A 124 -3.53 -14.31 16.83
C VAL A 124 -4.81 -15.07 16.45
N ARG A 125 -4.95 -16.33 16.85
CA ARG A 125 -6.17 -17.13 16.58
C ARG A 125 -7.41 -16.56 17.28
N ALA A 126 -7.26 -16.11 18.51
CA ALA A 126 -8.36 -15.50 19.28
C ALA A 126 -8.84 -14.17 18.64
N ASN A 127 -7.94 -13.46 17.97
CA ASN A 127 -8.22 -12.18 17.34
C ASN A 127 -8.38 -12.27 15.78
N ALA A 128 -8.49 -13.47 15.23
CA ALA A 128 -8.63 -13.67 13.77
C ALA A 128 -9.84 -12.92 13.17
N TRP A 129 -10.87 -12.66 13.96
CA TRP A 129 -12.05 -11.88 13.56
C TRP A 129 -11.70 -10.44 13.16
N MET A 130 -10.68 -9.82 13.75
CA MET A 130 -10.24 -8.47 13.38
C MET A 130 -9.71 -8.44 11.95
N PHE A 131 -8.84 -9.39 11.59
CA PHE A 131 -8.33 -9.49 10.22
C PHE A 131 -9.47 -9.70 9.21
N GLN A 132 -10.44 -10.55 9.55
CA GLN A 132 -11.57 -10.83 8.67
C GLN A 132 -12.47 -9.61 8.48
N GLN A 133 -12.73 -8.82 9.51
CA GLN A 133 -13.51 -7.59 9.42
C GLN A 133 -12.76 -6.51 8.62
N VAL A 134 -11.47 -6.35 8.85
CA VAL A 134 -10.62 -5.43 8.07
C VAL A 134 -10.66 -5.80 6.58
N LEU A 135 -10.45 -7.07 6.24
CA LEU A 135 -10.51 -7.52 4.85
C LEU A 135 -11.90 -7.37 4.21
N ALA A 136 -12.97 -7.47 5.00
CA ALA A 136 -14.35 -7.27 4.51
C ALA A 136 -14.61 -5.82 4.06
N THR A 137 -13.80 -4.85 4.47
CA THR A 137 -13.88 -3.46 3.98
C THR A 137 -13.29 -3.26 2.58
N GLY A 138 -12.56 -4.27 2.05
CA GLY A 138 -11.97 -4.23 0.71
C GLY A 138 -10.54 -3.68 0.67
N VAL A 139 -9.82 -3.68 1.80
CA VAL A 139 -8.38 -3.33 1.85
C VAL A 139 -7.53 -4.34 1.09
N HIS A 140 -6.29 -3.97 0.82
CA HIS A 140 -5.37 -4.69 -0.07
C HIS A 140 -4.24 -5.40 0.69
N GLY A 141 -4.19 -5.28 2.00
CA GLY A 141 -3.19 -5.94 2.83
C GLY A 141 -3.34 -5.62 4.30
N ILE A 142 -2.56 -6.35 5.09
CA ILE A 142 -2.49 -6.17 6.55
C ILE A 142 -1.03 -6.29 6.98
N LEU A 143 -0.63 -5.45 7.93
CA LEU A 143 0.64 -5.50 8.62
C LEU A 143 0.39 -6.00 10.05
N LEU A 144 0.97 -7.16 10.40
CA LEU A 144 0.91 -7.73 11.74
C LEU A 144 1.97 -7.09 12.62
N CYS A 145 1.55 -6.41 13.68
CA CYS A 145 2.43 -5.76 14.63
C CYS A 145 2.99 -6.77 15.64
N HIS A 146 4.18 -6.50 16.20
CA HIS A 146 4.85 -7.35 17.19
C HIS A 146 4.82 -8.84 16.80
N ALA A 147 5.32 -9.16 15.61
CA ALA A 147 5.31 -10.53 15.10
C ALA A 147 6.41 -11.38 15.75
N ASP A 148 6.16 -11.83 16.99
CA ASP A 148 7.19 -12.45 17.86
C ASP A 148 7.53 -13.87 17.47
N THR A 149 6.54 -14.66 17.04
CA THR A 149 6.76 -16.09 16.84
C THR A 149 6.27 -16.58 15.46
N PRO A 150 6.94 -17.58 14.86
CA PRO A 150 6.49 -18.15 13.59
C PRO A 150 5.13 -18.87 13.70
N GLY A 151 4.70 -19.26 14.90
CA GLY A 151 3.36 -19.77 15.17
C GLY A 151 2.30 -18.68 14.99
N ALA A 152 2.53 -17.48 15.54
CA ALA A 152 1.68 -16.31 15.35
C ALA A 152 1.57 -15.93 13.88
N VAL A 153 2.70 -15.87 13.18
CA VAL A 153 2.75 -15.52 11.74
C VAL A 153 1.97 -16.54 10.89
N ARG A 154 2.11 -17.85 11.17
CA ARG A 154 1.29 -18.88 10.48
C ARG A 154 -0.20 -18.69 10.75
N ALA A 155 -0.59 -18.45 11.99
CA ALA A 155 -1.99 -18.22 12.36
C ALA A 155 -2.56 -16.97 11.67
N PHE A 156 -1.76 -15.91 11.50
CA PHE A 156 -2.12 -14.72 10.74
C PHE A 156 -2.39 -15.03 9.27
N VAL A 157 -1.47 -15.72 8.60
CA VAL A 157 -1.65 -16.12 7.19
C VAL A 157 -2.89 -17.00 7.02
N GLU A 158 -3.13 -17.97 7.92
CA GLU A 158 -4.32 -18.80 7.89
C GLU A 158 -5.63 -18.00 8.10
N ALA A 159 -5.61 -16.99 8.99
CA ALA A 159 -6.78 -16.14 9.24
C ALA A 159 -7.18 -15.27 8.03
N VAL A 160 -6.22 -14.93 7.18
CA VAL A 160 -6.43 -14.10 5.98
C VAL A 160 -6.91 -14.93 4.78
N ARG A 161 -6.47 -16.17 4.64
CA ARG A 161 -6.74 -17.04 3.50
C ARG A 161 -8.05 -17.81 3.64
N PHE A 162 -8.70 -18.10 2.51
CA PHE A 162 -9.88 -18.96 2.48
C PHE A 162 -9.53 -20.45 2.66
N PRO A 163 -10.47 -21.29 3.11
CA PRO A 163 -10.23 -22.73 3.32
C PRO A 163 -9.73 -23.45 2.07
N ALA A 164 -10.24 -23.11 0.89
CA ALA A 164 -9.78 -23.69 -0.39
C ALA A 164 -8.29 -23.42 -0.66
N SER A 165 -7.74 -22.36 -0.08
CA SER A 165 -6.32 -22.00 -0.16
C SER A 165 -5.52 -22.39 1.08
N GLY A 166 -6.06 -23.22 1.96
CA GLY A 166 -5.43 -23.69 3.19
C GLY A 166 -5.54 -22.71 4.37
N GLY A 167 -6.52 -21.80 4.35
CA GLY A 167 -6.78 -20.84 5.43
C GLY A 167 -8.04 -21.16 6.24
N ARG A 168 -8.49 -20.14 6.99
CA ARG A 168 -9.66 -20.22 7.91
C ARG A 168 -10.64 -19.05 7.76
N ARG A 169 -10.43 -18.16 6.78
CA ARG A 169 -11.28 -17.01 6.55
C ARG A 169 -12.67 -17.41 6.09
N GLY A 170 -13.71 -16.81 6.70
CA GLY A 170 -15.10 -16.96 6.24
C GLY A 170 -15.43 -16.06 5.04
N VAL A 171 -16.49 -16.41 4.29
CA VAL A 171 -16.86 -15.74 3.02
C VAL A 171 -17.83 -14.56 3.18
N HIS A 172 -18.39 -14.32 4.36
CA HIS A 172 -19.51 -13.38 4.53
C HIS A 172 -19.16 -11.91 4.19
N GLY A 173 -17.91 -11.51 4.27
CA GLY A 173 -17.44 -10.17 3.87
C GLY A 173 -17.22 -9.97 2.37
N ASN A 174 -17.22 -11.05 1.58
CA ASN A 174 -16.85 -11.00 0.17
C ASN A 174 -17.67 -10.02 -0.68
N PRO A 175 -19.03 -9.96 -0.58
CA PRO A 175 -19.80 -9.05 -1.43
C PRO A 175 -19.49 -7.57 -1.20
N THR A 176 -19.12 -7.19 0.01
CA THR A 176 -18.74 -5.80 0.33
C THR A 176 -17.37 -5.46 -0.23
N ALA A 177 -16.37 -6.31 0.05
CA ALA A 177 -15.01 -6.13 -0.44
C ALA A 177 -14.95 -6.18 -1.98
N ALA A 178 -15.68 -7.10 -2.61
CA ALA A 178 -15.76 -7.20 -4.06
C ALA A 178 -16.28 -5.91 -4.73
N ARG A 179 -17.28 -5.24 -4.12
CA ARG A 179 -17.76 -3.94 -4.61
C ARG A 179 -16.69 -2.86 -4.58
N ILE A 180 -15.85 -2.85 -3.54
CA ILE A 180 -14.71 -1.92 -3.46
C ILE A 180 -13.70 -2.23 -4.56
N TRP A 181 -13.38 -3.50 -4.79
CA TRP A 181 -12.46 -3.91 -5.86
C TRP A 181 -13.05 -3.79 -7.28
N GLY A 182 -14.38 -3.63 -7.39
CA GLY A 182 -15.10 -3.52 -8.67
C GLY A 182 -15.21 -4.84 -9.43
N ILE A 183 -15.28 -5.96 -8.73
CA ILE A 183 -15.36 -7.32 -9.26
C ILE A 183 -16.54 -8.09 -8.65
N SER A 184 -16.85 -9.28 -9.16
CA SER A 184 -17.84 -10.17 -8.55
C SER A 184 -17.34 -10.78 -7.24
N ALA A 185 -18.28 -11.27 -6.40
CA ALA A 185 -17.93 -11.95 -5.16
C ALA A 185 -17.16 -13.26 -5.40
N ASP A 186 -17.46 -13.96 -6.49
CA ASP A 186 -16.75 -15.19 -6.88
C ASP A 186 -15.32 -14.87 -7.31
N GLU A 187 -15.13 -13.85 -8.13
CA GLU A 187 -13.80 -13.38 -8.54
C GLU A 187 -12.99 -12.86 -7.33
N TYR A 188 -13.66 -12.20 -6.37
CA TYR A 188 -13.01 -11.82 -5.13
C TYR A 188 -12.52 -13.03 -4.34
N ALA A 189 -13.34 -14.11 -4.25
CA ALA A 189 -12.94 -15.33 -3.55
C ALA A 189 -11.70 -16.00 -4.17
N GLU A 190 -11.50 -15.86 -5.47
CA GLU A 190 -10.31 -16.37 -6.18
C GLU A 190 -9.08 -15.49 -5.98
N LYS A 191 -9.27 -14.15 -5.98
CA LYS A 191 -8.18 -13.17 -5.97
C LYS A 191 -7.78 -12.70 -4.58
N ALA A 192 -8.67 -12.76 -3.58
CA ALA A 192 -8.39 -12.32 -2.21
C ALA A 192 -7.57 -13.37 -1.44
N ASP A 193 -6.43 -13.72 -2.00
CA ASP A 193 -5.39 -14.59 -1.43
C ASP A 193 -4.05 -13.86 -1.39
N VAL A 194 -3.11 -14.39 -0.65
CA VAL A 194 -1.85 -13.71 -0.32
C VAL A 194 -0.79 -13.87 -1.42
N TRP A 195 -0.28 -12.75 -1.91
CA TRP A 195 0.87 -12.69 -2.79
C TRP A 195 2.17 -12.60 -1.96
N PRO A 196 3.29 -13.23 -2.36
CA PRO A 196 3.51 -13.98 -3.62
C PRO A 196 3.21 -15.48 -3.53
N LEU A 197 2.69 -16.00 -2.42
CA LEU A 197 2.37 -17.42 -2.25
C LEU A 197 1.39 -17.89 -3.34
N ASN A 198 0.34 -17.11 -3.57
CA ASN A 198 -0.51 -17.22 -4.74
C ASN A 198 -0.15 -16.10 -5.71
N ARG A 199 0.41 -16.47 -6.88
CA ARG A 199 0.81 -15.48 -7.90
C ARG A 199 -0.35 -14.64 -8.45
N LYS A 200 -1.59 -15.09 -8.31
CA LYS A 200 -2.81 -14.35 -8.68
C LYS A 200 -3.44 -13.61 -7.50
N GLY A 201 -2.87 -13.77 -6.31
CA GLY A 201 -3.35 -13.12 -5.09
C GLY A 201 -3.16 -11.62 -5.15
N GLU A 202 -4.08 -10.89 -4.53
CA GLU A 202 -4.12 -9.43 -4.50
C GLU A 202 -3.95 -8.87 -3.07
N LEU A 203 -3.63 -9.74 -2.08
CA LEU A 203 -3.38 -9.33 -0.70
C LEU A 203 -1.89 -9.32 -0.40
N LEU A 204 -1.40 -8.20 0.14
CA LEU A 204 -0.01 -8.01 0.54
C LEU A 204 0.09 -8.06 2.08
N LEU A 205 0.76 -9.07 2.62
CA LEU A 205 0.93 -9.23 4.05
C LEU A 205 2.35 -8.87 4.49
N GLY A 206 2.44 -8.12 5.58
CA GLY A 206 3.69 -7.72 6.20
C GLY A 206 3.78 -8.07 7.67
N LEU A 207 4.98 -8.00 8.20
CA LEU A 207 5.31 -8.19 9.61
C LEU A 207 6.05 -6.96 10.14
N LYS A 208 5.72 -6.51 11.34
CA LYS A 208 6.59 -5.65 12.15
C LYS A 208 7.43 -6.53 13.07
N LEU A 209 8.72 -6.58 12.83
CA LEU A 209 9.73 -7.28 13.65
C LEU A 209 10.41 -6.21 14.51
N GLU A 210 9.71 -5.74 15.53
CA GLU A 210 9.96 -4.44 16.18
C GLU A 210 10.27 -4.51 17.66
N ASP A 211 10.51 -5.72 18.18
CA ASP A 211 10.95 -5.92 19.53
C ASP A 211 11.99 -7.06 19.65
N LYS A 212 12.52 -7.26 20.85
CA LYS A 212 13.56 -8.26 21.09
C LYS A 212 13.10 -9.69 20.81
N TYR A 213 11.81 -10.01 20.99
CA TYR A 213 11.28 -11.36 20.77
C TYR A 213 11.11 -11.64 19.29
N ALA A 214 10.52 -10.68 18.55
CA ALA A 214 10.46 -10.73 17.09
C ALA A 214 11.85 -10.77 16.46
N LEU A 215 12.82 -10.00 17.02
CA LEU A 215 14.20 -9.98 16.56
C LEU A 215 14.89 -11.34 16.72
N GLU A 216 14.67 -12.03 17.85
CA GLU A 216 15.21 -13.40 18.05
C GLU A 216 14.73 -14.36 16.98
N ASN A 217 13.49 -14.26 16.54
CA ASN A 217 12.81 -15.12 15.58
C ASN A 217 12.76 -14.56 14.15
N ALA A 218 13.47 -13.47 13.84
CA ALA A 218 13.32 -12.73 12.59
C ALA A 218 13.40 -13.61 11.32
N ASP A 219 14.36 -14.53 11.25
CA ASP A 219 14.51 -15.45 10.11
C ASP A 219 13.34 -16.44 10.04
N ALA A 220 12.95 -17.04 11.17
CA ALA A 220 11.86 -18.01 11.23
C ALA A 220 10.49 -17.37 10.89
N ASN A 221 10.27 -16.12 11.30
CA ASN A 221 9.07 -15.36 11.01
C ASN A 221 9.03 -14.97 9.51
N ALA A 222 10.14 -14.45 8.98
CA ALA A 222 10.26 -14.09 7.56
C ALA A 222 10.13 -15.30 6.61
N LYS A 223 10.44 -16.50 7.08
CA LYS A 223 10.36 -17.77 6.31
C LYS A 223 8.93 -18.30 6.16
N VAL A 224 7.97 -17.80 6.93
CA VAL A 224 6.58 -18.27 6.85
C VAL A 224 5.99 -17.93 5.47
N PRO A 225 5.49 -18.95 4.72
CA PRO A 225 4.92 -18.72 3.39
C PRO A 225 3.70 -17.80 3.45
N GLY A 226 3.63 -16.84 2.53
CA GLY A 226 2.54 -15.87 2.42
C GLY A 226 2.88 -14.49 2.97
N ILE A 227 4.02 -14.34 3.63
CA ILE A 227 4.55 -13.03 4.00
C ILE A 227 5.30 -12.43 2.81
N ALA A 228 5.03 -11.17 2.51
CA ALA A 228 5.63 -10.46 1.39
C ALA A 228 6.71 -9.45 1.84
N PHE A 229 6.59 -8.90 3.04
CA PHE A 229 7.56 -7.90 3.51
C PHE A 229 7.71 -7.90 5.04
N ALA A 230 8.79 -7.28 5.51
CA ALA A 230 9.04 -7.03 6.93
C ALA A 230 9.50 -5.59 7.15
N GLU A 231 9.02 -5.01 8.24
CA GLU A 231 9.46 -3.76 8.85
C GLU A 231 10.19 -4.06 10.16
N TRP A 232 11.19 -3.23 10.52
CA TRP A 232 11.94 -3.43 11.78
C TRP A 232 11.48 -2.53 12.93
N GLY A 233 10.54 -1.59 12.70
CA GLY A 233 9.90 -0.74 13.70
C GLY A 233 10.86 -0.04 14.66
N PRO A 234 11.59 1.01 14.25
CA PRO A 234 12.70 1.58 15.02
C PRO A 234 12.30 2.10 16.41
N GLY A 235 11.08 2.59 16.57
CA GLY A 235 10.58 3.14 17.82
C GLY A 235 10.42 2.05 18.90
N ASP A 236 9.63 1.03 18.59
CA ASP A 236 9.35 -0.07 19.50
C ASP A 236 10.58 -0.95 19.71
N MET A 237 11.39 -1.16 18.66
CA MET A 237 12.68 -1.84 18.82
C MET A 237 13.59 -1.12 19.82
N ALA A 238 13.72 0.20 19.73
CA ALA A 238 14.50 0.99 20.67
C ALA A 238 13.99 0.84 22.10
N PHE A 239 12.67 0.97 22.28
CA PHE A 239 12.06 0.83 23.60
C PHE A 239 12.26 -0.57 24.17
N SER A 240 12.06 -1.61 23.36
CA SER A 240 12.24 -3.01 23.74
C SER A 240 13.68 -3.37 24.12
N LEU A 241 14.67 -2.72 23.48
CA LEU A 241 16.09 -2.90 23.77
C LEU A 241 16.61 -1.95 24.87
N GLY A 242 15.75 -1.14 25.50
CA GLY A 242 16.11 -0.20 26.55
C GLY A 242 16.92 1.01 26.05
N VAL A 243 16.83 1.31 24.77
CA VAL A 243 17.47 2.51 24.17
C VAL A 243 16.48 3.66 24.25
N ARG A 244 16.90 4.77 24.82
CA ARG A 244 16.09 6.01 24.80
C ARG A 244 16.11 6.61 23.41
N GLY A 245 14.91 6.80 22.82
CA GLY A 245 14.76 7.47 21.55
C GLY A 245 14.92 8.99 21.67
N GLY A 246 15.19 9.64 20.52
CA GLY A 246 15.16 11.10 20.41
C GLY A 246 16.47 11.83 20.70
N GLU A 247 17.55 11.15 21.03
CA GLU A 247 18.87 11.79 21.13
C GLU A 247 19.40 12.13 19.72
N PRO A 248 19.83 13.37 19.48
CA PRO A 248 20.48 13.73 18.22
C PRO A 248 21.80 12.97 18.03
N GLY A 249 21.98 12.38 16.88
CA GLY A 249 23.23 11.68 16.58
C GLY A 249 23.07 10.47 15.68
N PRO A 250 24.14 9.72 15.45
CA PRO A 250 24.07 8.49 14.67
C PRO A 250 23.24 7.42 15.42
N MET A 251 22.61 6.54 14.68
CA MET A 251 21.86 5.41 15.23
C MET A 251 22.73 4.59 16.18
N PRO A 252 22.29 4.30 17.42
CA PRO A 252 23.03 3.44 18.35
C PRO A 252 23.38 2.09 17.72
N ALA A 253 24.56 1.56 17.99
CA ALA A 253 25.07 0.32 17.39
C ALA A 253 24.12 -0.88 17.60
N VAL A 254 23.44 -0.96 18.75
CA VAL A 254 22.47 -2.03 19.06
C VAL A 254 21.24 -1.95 18.14
N LEU A 255 20.77 -0.76 17.81
CA LEU A 255 19.64 -0.56 16.88
C LEU A 255 20.08 -0.81 15.44
N GLN A 256 21.29 -0.40 15.09
CA GLN A 256 21.84 -0.72 13.77
C GLN A 256 21.95 -2.23 13.57
N ALA A 257 22.46 -2.97 14.57
CA ALA A 257 22.54 -4.43 14.53
C ALA A 257 21.15 -5.09 14.44
N ALA A 258 20.14 -4.54 15.13
CA ALA A 258 18.76 -5.03 15.03
C ALA A 258 18.19 -4.83 13.62
N ARG A 259 18.34 -3.63 13.04
CA ARG A 259 17.94 -3.34 11.67
C ARG A 259 18.62 -4.28 10.66
N GLU A 260 19.94 -4.44 10.79
CA GLU A 260 20.73 -5.32 9.91
C GLU A 260 20.27 -6.77 10.00
N LYS A 261 19.92 -7.25 11.21
CA LYS A 261 19.40 -8.61 11.41
C LYS A 261 18.03 -8.81 10.72
N VAL A 262 17.10 -7.88 10.87
CA VAL A 262 15.78 -7.94 10.19
C VAL A 262 15.96 -7.84 8.67
N PHE A 263 16.82 -6.94 8.20
CA PHE A 263 17.12 -6.82 6.77
C PHE A 263 17.73 -8.11 6.19
N ALA A 264 18.70 -8.71 6.90
CA ALA A 264 19.31 -9.98 6.51
C ALA A 264 18.29 -11.11 6.44
N ALA A 265 17.37 -11.20 7.44
CA ALA A 265 16.27 -12.15 7.46
C ALA A 265 15.32 -11.97 6.25
N ALA A 266 14.92 -10.73 5.96
CA ALA A 266 14.09 -10.41 4.81
C ALA A 266 14.76 -10.84 3.50
N LYS A 267 16.03 -10.49 3.32
CA LYS A 267 16.81 -10.83 2.12
C LYS A 267 16.98 -12.35 1.95
N ALA A 268 17.32 -13.07 3.02
CA ALA A 268 17.50 -14.53 3.00
C ALA A 268 16.22 -15.26 2.59
N ASN A 269 15.06 -14.76 3.01
CA ASN A 269 13.76 -15.35 2.73
C ASN A 269 13.05 -14.72 1.52
N LYS A 270 13.72 -13.82 0.78
CA LYS A 270 13.21 -13.20 -0.45
C LYS A 270 11.89 -12.44 -0.24
N ILE A 271 11.70 -11.85 0.92
CA ILE A 271 10.64 -10.89 1.19
C ILE A 271 11.21 -9.47 1.15
N PHE A 272 10.34 -8.50 0.88
CA PHE A 272 10.76 -7.11 0.79
C PHE A 272 11.05 -6.52 2.18
N PHE A 273 11.99 -5.60 2.23
CA PHE A 273 12.30 -4.86 3.44
C PHE A 273 11.71 -3.45 3.38
N LEU A 274 10.99 -3.08 4.45
CA LEU A 274 10.43 -1.75 4.65
C LEU A 274 11.31 -0.94 5.59
N ASN A 275 11.65 0.29 5.17
CA ASN A 275 12.41 1.25 5.97
C ASN A 275 11.94 2.68 5.70
N ALA A 276 12.12 3.56 6.67
CA ALA A 276 11.91 4.99 6.44
C ALA A 276 12.94 5.55 5.44
N VAL A 277 12.48 6.40 4.52
CA VAL A 277 13.31 7.05 3.52
C VAL A 277 13.04 8.55 3.48
N THR A 278 14.11 9.32 3.24
CA THR A 278 14.10 10.78 3.12
C THR A 278 14.61 11.20 1.75
N PRO A 279 14.41 12.45 1.32
CA PRO A 279 15.00 12.96 0.08
C PRO A 279 16.51 12.77 0.00
N ASP A 280 17.22 12.79 1.15
CA ASP A 280 18.68 12.72 1.21
C ASP A 280 19.20 11.28 1.14
N ASN A 281 18.40 10.26 1.56
CA ASN A 281 18.89 8.89 1.66
C ASN A 281 18.18 7.89 0.73
N VAL A 282 17.08 8.25 0.08
CA VAL A 282 16.23 7.30 -0.69
C VAL A 282 17.01 6.53 -1.76
N ILE A 283 17.97 7.19 -2.43
CA ILE A 283 18.78 6.53 -3.46
C ILE A 283 19.70 5.46 -2.84
N ASP A 284 20.31 5.76 -1.71
CA ASP A 284 21.18 4.81 -1.03
C ASP A 284 20.39 3.65 -0.42
N MET A 285 19.20 3.92 0.10
CA MET A 285 18.27 2.87 0.55
C MET A 285 17.84 1.92 -0.61
N ILE A 286 17.55 2.47 -1.79
CA ILE A 286 17.27 1.65 -2.98
C ILE A 286 18.47 0.77 -3.35
N LYS A 287 19.69 1.33 -3.36
CA LYS A 287 20.93 0.58 -3.64
C LYS A 287 21.20 -0.53 -2.61
N GLU A 288 20.85 -0.30 -1.35
CA GLU A 288 20.93 -1.30 -0.29
C GLU A 288 19.94 -2.45 -0.53
N GLY A 289 18.79 -2.17 -1.16
CA GLY A 289 17.73 -3.16 -1.43
C GLY A 289 16.43 -2.90 -0.68
N VAL A 290 16.23 -1.70 -0.14
CA VAL A 290 14.94 -1.27 0.43
C VAL A 290 13.93 -1.11 -0.70
N MET A 291 12.87 -1.90 -0.68
CA MET A 291 11.84 -1.91 -1.72
C MET A 291 10.51 -1.31 -1.26
N ILE A 292 10.36 -1.03 0.03
CA ILE A 292 9.18 -0.35 0.58
C ILE A 292 9.66 0.82 1.43
N GLY A 293 9.27 2.02 1.04
CA GLY A 293 9.69 3.26 1.70
C GLY A 293 8.55 3.94 2.46
N SER A 294 8.71 4.14 3.79
CA SER A 294 7.98 5.18 4.50
C SER A 294 8.56 6.52 4.06
N ALA A 295 7.78 7.32 3.33
CA ALA A 295 8.30 8.45 2.58
C ALA A 295 7.40 9.68 2.68
N ASN A 296 7.98 10.85 2.44
CA ASN A 296 7.22 12.00 1.96
C ASN A 296 7.17 12.00 0.41
N GLN A 297 6.32 12.83 -0.16
CA GLN A 297 6.16 12.92 -1.62
C GLN A 297 7.50 13.19 -2.34
N ARG A 298 8.34 14.07 -1.79
CA ARG A 298 9.62 14.43 -2.41
C ARG A 298 10.62 13.27 -2.46
N ALA A 299 10.71 12.49 -1.39
CA ALA A 299 11.54 11.28 -1.37
C ALA A 299 11.05 10.26 -2.40
N ALA A 300 9.74 10.04 -2.48
CA ALA A 300 9.14 9.15 -3.46
C ALA A 300 9.41 9.59 -4.90
N GLU A 301 9.29 10.88 -5.22
CA GLU A 301 9.61 11.44 -6.53
C GLU A 301 11.08 11.17 -6.93
N ILE A 302 12.03 11.43 -6.00
CA ILE A 302 13.45 11.16 -6.24
C ILE A 302 13.69 9.67 -6.50
N GLY A 303 13.11 8.79 -5.69
CA GLY A 303 13.27 7.36 -5.85
C GLY A 303 12.71 6.84 -7.19
N ARG A 304 11.52 7.29 -7.58
CA ARG A 304 10.89 6.95 -8.86
C ARG A 304 11.69 7.44 -10.07
N GLN A 305 12.22 8.65 -9.99
CA GLN A 305 13.11 9.19 -11.04
C GLN A 305 14.40 8.37 -11.15
N TYR A 306 15.02 8.02 -10.02
CA TYR A 306 16.23 7.20 -9.99
C TYR A 306 16.00 5.83 -10.63
N THR A 307 14.89 5.16 -10.32
CA THR A 307 14.54 3.85 -10.86
C THR A 307 13.89 3.91 -12.25
N LYS A 308 13.66 5.10 -12.80
CA LYS A 308 13.00 5.33 -14.09
C LYS A 308 11.63 4.65 -14.19
N ARG A 309 10.83 4.77 -13.11
CA ARG A 309 9.50 4.17 -13.08
C ARG A 309 8.61 4.73 -14.20
N GLU A 310 7.98 3.82 -14.95
CA GLU A 310 7.06 4.19 -16.04
C GLU A 310 5.61 4.34 -15.56
N MET A 311 5.18 3.54 -14.57
CA MET A 311 3.81 3.61 -14.04
C MET A 311 3.52 4.99 -13.44
N PRO A 312 2.43 5.68 -13.85
CA PRO A 312 2.04 6.97 -13.29
C PRO A 312 1.73 6.91 -11.79
N TRP A 313 1.97 8.03 -11.09
CA TRP A 313 1.68 8.18 -9.66
C TRP A 313 0.91 9.47 -9.38
#